data_4dcb69de19e713665d847f4e9328cafb
#
_entry.id   4dcb69de19e713665d847f4e9328cafb
#
_cell.length_a   1.000
_cell.length_b   1.000
_cell.length_c   1.000
_cell.angle_alpha   90.00
_cell.angle_beta   90.00
_cell.angle_gamma   90.00
#
_symmetry.space_group_name_H-M   'P 1'
#
loop_
_entity.id
_entity.type
_entity.pdbx_description
1 polymer ?
#
loop_
_entity_poly.entity_id
_entity_poly.type
_entity_poly.pdbx_seq_one_letter_code
_entity_poly.pdbx_strand_id
1 'polypeptide(L)'
;MKSRIMYIERKADSLTGEARIGRVSFSKTLRTMYYDGKEFGKTKSGFKYNCIEVETGEEYWISGCKKNGNDTLYGGNIPIPIDEDAREEYWTTIRNMPILSEKKFSN
;
A
#
# COMPACT_ATOMS: atom_id res chain seq x y z
N MET A 1 -14.20 -9.84 6.37
CA MET A 1 -13.61 -8.54 6.00
C MET A 1 -13.23 -8.51 4.56
N LYS A 2 -13.41 -7.37 3.91
CA LYS A 2 -12.88 -7.19 2.55
C LYS A 2 -11.38 -6.93 2.63
N SER A 3 -10.65 -7.39 1.63
CA SER A 3 -9.23 -7.09 1.51
C SER A 3 -8.89 -6.72 0.07
N ARG A 4 -7.83 -5.93 -0.09
CA ARG A 4 -7.34 -5.49 -1.41
C ARG A 4 -5.83 -5.40 -1.37
N ILE A 5 -5.22 -5.59 -2.53
CA ILE A 5 -3.79 -5.32 -2.69
C ILE A 5 -3.61 -3.81 -2.79
N MET A 6 -2.82 -3.25 -1.89
CA MET A 6 -2.64 -1.80 -1.77
C MET A 6 -1.17 -1.43 -1.72
N TYR A 7 -0.88 -0.17 -2.01
CA TYR A 7 0.42 0.45 -1.80
C TYR A 7 0.40 1.10 -0.40
N ILE A 8 1.37 0.77 0.44
CA ILE A 8 1.46 1.25 1.82
C ILE A 8 2.80 1.94 2.01
N GLU A 9 2.79 3.21 2.38
CA GLU A 9 4.02 4.00 2.61
C GLU A 9 4.00 4.64 3.99
N ARG A 10 5.03 4.34 4.80
CA ARG A 10 5.24 4.99 6.10
C ARG A 10 5.97 6.30 5.86
N LYS A 11 5.40 7.41 6.28
CA LYS A 11 5.95 8.74 5.95
C LYS A 11 7.12 9.16 6.84
N ALA A 12 7.12 8.80 8.11
CA ALA A 12 8.22 9.12 9.04
C ALA A 12 8.62 10.61 8.98
N ASP A 13 7.61 11.51 8.97
CA ASP A 13 7.79 12.96 8.90
C ASP A 13 8.46 13.46 7.61
N SER A 14 8.36 12.66 6.54
CA SER A 14 8.95 13.00 5.24
C SER A 14 7.88 12.92 4.14
N LEU A 15 8.18 13.43 2.96
CA LEU A 15 7.32 13.25 1.78
C LEU A 15 7.40 11.84 1.23
N THR A 16 8.51 11.14 1.47
CA THR A 16 8.71 9.75 1.05
C THR A 16 9.22 8.93 2.21
N GLY A 17 8.89 7.67 2.23
CA GLY A 17 9.34 6.75 3.27
C GLY A 17 9.36 5.33 2.77
N GLU A 18 9.55 4.40 3.69
CA GLU A 18 9.55 2.98 3.38
C GLU A 18 8.18 2.55 2.88
N ALA A 19 8.14 1.86 1.75
CA ALA A 19 6.90 1.46 1.12
C ALA A 19 6.87 -0.03 0.82
N ARG A 20 5.65 -0.58 0.77
CA ARG A 20 5.41 -1.98 0.41
C ARG A 20 4.10 -2.08 -0.37
N ILE A 21 3.96 -3.18 -1.11
CA ILE A 21 2.69 -3.56 -1.71
C ILE A 21 2.24 -4.83 -0.99
N GLY A 22 1.03 -4.81 -0.43
CA GLY A 22 0.54 -5.94 0.35
C GLY A 22 -0.98 -5.95 0.45
N ARG A 23 -1.49 -6.94 1.15
CA ARG A 23 -2.93 -7.13 1.32
C ARG A 23 -3.41 -6.38 2.55
N VAL A 24 -4.25 -5.40 2.32
CA VAL A 24 -4.86 -4.58 3.37
C VAL A 24 -6.30 -5.03 3.56
N SER A 25 -6.69 -5.28 4.81
CA SER A 25 -8.08 -5.62 5.16
C SER A 25 -8.81 -4.37 5.64
N PHE A 26 -10.13 -4.34 5.46
CA PHE A 26 -10.96 -3.19 5.78
C PHE A 26 -12.08 -3.57 6.74
N SER A 27 -12.40 -2.68 7.68
CA SER A 27 -13.61 -2.82 8.50
C SER A 27 -14.86 -2.69 7.63
N LYS A 28 -16.03 -3.08 8.16
CA LYS A 28 -17.31 -3.00 7.44
C LYS A 28 -17.61 -1.59 6.94
N THR A 29 -17.27 -0.58 7.73
CA THR A 29 -17.52 0.83 7.38
C THR A 29 -16.43 1.41 6.50
N LEU A 30 -15.36 0.66 6.23
CA LEU A 30 -14.19 1.10 5.47
C LEU A 30 -13.42 2.26 6.12
N ARG A 31 -13.67 2.52 7.41
CA ARG A 31 -12.98 3.59 8.14
C ARG A 31 -11.66 3.15 8.73
N THR A 32 -11.51 1.85 8.97
CA THR A 32 -10.31 1.27 9.57
C THR A 32 -9.70 0.29 8.60
N MET A 33 -8.38 0.32 8.50
CA MET A 33 -7.61 -0.60 7.67
C MET A 33 -6.65 -1.38 8.56
N TYR A 34 -6.33 -2.61 8.15
CA TYR A 34 -5.43 -3.50 8.89
C TYR A 34 -4.36 -4.02 7.95
N TYR A 35 -3.10 -3.91 8.36
CA TYR A 35 -1.97 -4.40 7.59
C TYR A 35 -0.82 -4.72 8.53
N ASP A 36 -0.21 -5.90 8.35
CA ASP A 36 1.00 -6.32 9.08
C ASP A 36 0.83 -6.20 10.60
N GLY A 37 -0.34 -6.59 11.12
CA GLY A 37 -0.63 -6.51 12.54
C GLY A 37 -0.92 -5.12 13.08
N LYS A 38 -1.00 -4.13 12.21
CA LYS A 38 -1.25 -2.73 12.57
C LYS A 38 -2.64 -2.30 12.14
N GLU A 39 -3.19 -1.36 12.89
CA GLU A 39 -4.50 -0.77 12.59
C GLU A 39 -4.32 0.69 12.18
N PHE A 40 -4.98 1.10 11.09
CA PHE A 40 -4.88 2.45 10.54
C PHE A 40 -6.25 3.09 10.47
N GLY A 41 -6.37 4.32 11.01
CA GLY A 41 -7.58 5.11 10.89
C GLY A 41 -7.43 6.12 9.76
N LYS A 42 -8.49 6.28 8.95
CA LYS A 42 -8.49 7.27 7.89
C LYS A 42 -8.56 8.67 8.47
N THR A 43 -7.79 9.59 7.88
CA THR A 43 -7.83 11.01 8.23
C THR A 43 -8.26 11.81 7.01
N LYS A 44 -8.45 13.12 7.18
CA LYS A 44 -8.62 13.99 6.04
C LYS A 44 -7.35 13.90 5.19
N SER A 45 -7.51 13.65 3.91
CA SER A 45 -6.41 13.53 2.99
C SER A 45 -5.61 14.82 2.94
N GLY A 46 -4.36 14.75 3.37
CA GLY A 46 -3.42 15.84 3.19
C GLY A 46 -2.58 15.59 1.93
N PHE A 47 -1.60 16.44 1.73
CA PHE A 47 -0.72 16.28 0.57
C PHE A 47 0.30 15.15 0.75
N LYS A 48 0.54 14.66 1.96
CA LYS A 48 1.55 13.62 2.19
C LYS A 48 1.03 12.35 2.86
N TYR A 49 -0.08 12.41 3.60
CA TYR A 49 -0.62 11.21 4.24
C TYR A 49 -2.15 11.21 4.23
N ASN A 50 -2.75 10.02 4.31
CA ASN A 50 -4.20 9.87 4.32
C ASN A 50 -4.71 8.98 5.45
N CYS A 51 -3.82 8.46 6.28
CA CYS A 51 -4.19 7.66 7.44
C CYS A 51 -3.12 7.72 8.51
N ILE A 52 -3.47 7.27 9.70
CA ILE A 52 -2.59 7.30 10.87
C ILE A 52 -2.67 5.93 11.54
N GLU A 53 -1.53 5.37 11.92
CA GLU A 53 -1.49 4.14 12.72
C GLU A 53 -2.07 4.46 14.09
N VAL A 54 -3.08 3.71 14.51
CA VAL A 54 -3.85 4.00 15.73
C VAL A 54 -2.98 3.94 16.99
N GLU A 55 -2.08 2.96 17.06
CA GLU A 55 -1.27 2.74 18.26
C GLU A 55 -0.16 3.78 18.43
N THR A 56 0.49 4.19 17.34
CA THR A 56 1.68 5.04 17.41
C THR A 56 1.44 6.48 16.98
N GLY A 57 0.37 6.74 16.24
CA GLY A 57 0.12 8.06 15.64
C GLY A 57 0.98 8.35 14.42
N GLU A 58 1.73 7.38 13.91
CA GLU A 58 2.56 7.58 12.74
C GLU A 58 1.73 7.79 11.47
N GLU A 59 2.22 8.68 10.60
CA GLU A 59 1.55 9.02 9.35
C GLU A 59 1.89 8.02 8.26
N TYR A 60 0.84 7.59 7.53
CA TYR A 60 0.96 6.65 6.42
C TYR A 60 0.18 7.13 5.21
N TRP A 61 0.60 6.69 4.04
CA TRP A 61 -0.17 6.81 2.82
C TRP A 61 -0.53 5.39 2.34
N ILE A 62 -1.81 5.10 2.23
CA ILE A 62 -2.29 3.80 1.73
C ILE A 62 -3.24 4.08 0.58
N SER A 63 -2.93 3.55 -0.59
CA SER A 63 -3.72 3.76 -1.80
C SER A 63 -3.77 2.51 -2.66
N GLY A 64 -4.74 2.46 -3.57
CA GLY A 64 -4.83 1.38 -4.53
C GLY A 64 -3.65 1.38 -5.49
N CYS A 65 -3.22 0.18 -5.90
CA CYS A 65 -2.13 0.03 -6.85
C CYS A 65 -2.58 0.43 -8.25
N LYS A 66 -1.71 1.09 -9.00
CA LYS A 66 -1.97 1.52 -10.36
C LYS A 66 -1.56 0.45 -11.36
N LYS A 67 -2.26 0.40 -12.48
CA LYS A 67 -1.98 -0.57 -13.55
C LYS A 67 -0.60 -0.41 -14.17
N ASN A 68 -0.06 0.80 -14.17
CA ASN A 68 1.25 1.09 -14.75
C ASN A 68 2.41 0.92 -13.75
N GLY A 69 2.10 0.58 -12.49
CA GLY A 69 3.13 0.37 -11.47
C GLY A 69 3.70 1.64 -10.87
N ASN A 70 3.17 2.80 -11.21
CA ASN A 70 3.66 4.08 -10.68
C ASN A 70 2.85 4.47 -9.45
N ASP A 71 3.08 3.76 -8.35
CA ASP A 71 2.27 3.85 -7.13
C ASP A 71 2.74 4.91 -6.13
N THR A 72 3.98 5.35 -6.24
CA THR A 72 4.55 6.33 -5.31
C THR A 72 3.84 7.68 -5.44
N LEU A 73 3.56 8.30 -4.29
CA LEU A 73 2.94 9.62 -4.26
C LEU A 73 3.95 10.71 -4.64
N TYR A 74 5.15 10.59 -4.11
CA TYR A 74 6.26 11.50 -4.38
C TYR A 74 7.51 10.69 -4.72
N GLY A 75 8.41 11.31 -5.44
CA GLY A 75 9.65 10.66 -5.84
C GLY A 75 9.51 9.97 -7.19
N GLY A 76 10.56 9.31 -7.61
CA GLY A 76 10.62 8.66 -8.90
C GLY A 76 10.00 7.27 -8.92
N ASN A 77 10.17 6.61 -10.03
CA ASN A 77 9.69 5.24 -10.24
C ASN A 77 10.67 4.26 -9.60
N ILE A 78 10.58 4.10 -8.28
CA ILE A 78 11.45 3.20 -7.53
C ILE A 78 10.80 1.83 -7.37
N PRO A 79 11.60 0.75 -7.31
CA PRO A 79 11.07 -0.59 -7.06
C PRO A 79 10.45 -0.67 -5.66
N ILE A 80 9.22 -1.19 -5.59
CA ILE A 80 8.52 -1.35 -4.32
C ILE A 80 8.43 -2.85 -4.02
N PRO A 81 8.87 -3.31 -2.84
CA PRO A 81 8.75 -4.73 -2.48
C PRO A 81 7.28 -5.15 -2.39
N ILE A 82 6.99 -6.32 -2.92
CA ILE A 82 5.65 -6.90 -2.90
C ILE A 82 5.64 -8.06 -1.90
N ASP A 83 4.71 -8.05 -0.95
CA ASP A 83 4.58 -9.13 0.03
C ASP A 83 4.30 -10.45 -0.69
N GLU A 84 4.83 -11.53 -0.15
CA GLU A 84 4.77 -12.85 -0.78
C GLU A 84 3.34 -13.28 -1.10
N ASP A 85 2.42 -13.08 -0.17
CA ASP A 85 1.01 -13.47 -0.34
C ASP A 85 0.24 -12.62 -1.35
N ALA A 86 0.84 -11.50 -1.79
CA ALA A 86 0.20 -10.56 -2.72
C ALA A 86 0.78 -10.63 -4.13
N ARG A 87 1.92 -11.27 -4.33
CA ARG A 87 2.66 -11.22 -5.60
C ARG A 87 1.87 -11.71 -6.80
N GLU A 88 1.29 -12.89 -6.70
CA GLU A 88 0.54 -13.47 -7.83
C GLU A 88 -0.64 -12.57 -8.21
N GLU A 89 -1.44 -12.18 -7.24
CA GLU A 89 -2.61 -11.33 -7.49
C GLU A 89 -2.20 -9.96 -8.03
N TYR A 90 -1.13 -9.38 -7.52
CA TYR A 90 -0.64 -8.10 -8.01
C TYR A 90 -0.30 -8.18 -9.49
N TRP A 91 0.50 -9.16 -9.89
CA TRP A 91 0.95 -9.27 -11.28
C TRP A 91 -0.14 -9.74 -12.24
N THR A 92 -1.02 -10.65 -11.80
CA THR A 92 -2.08 -11.17 -12.68
C THR A 92 -3.26 -10.21 -12.79
N THR A 93 -3.73 -9.66 -11.66
CA THR A 93 -4.97 -8.90 -11.60
C THR A 93 -4.74 -7.40 -11.80
N ILE A 94 -3.72 -6.85 -11.17
CA ILE A 94 -3.48 -5.39 -11.21
C ILE A 94 -2.64 -4.99 -12.42
N ARG A 95 -1.49 -5.63 -12.60
CA ARG A 95 -0.55 -5.30 -13.68
C ARG A 95 -0.84 -6.04 -14.99
N ASN A 96 -1.68 -7.07 -14.94
CA ASN A 96 -2.03 -7.91 -16.10
C ASN A 96 -0.78 -8.49 -16.80
N MET A 97 0.17 -8.95 -15.99
CA MET A 97 1.43 -9.52 -16.44
C MET A 97 1.71 -10.83 -15.71
N PRO A 98 0.92 -11.89 -15.99
CA PRO A 98 1.02 -13.15 -15.21
C PRO A 98 2.39 -13.83 -15.30
N ILE A 99 3.15 -13.56 -16.36
CA ILE A 99 4.51 -14.08 -16.49
C ILE A 99 5.44 -13.60 -15.37
N LEU A 100 5.11 -12.47 -14.73
CA LEU A 100 5.91 -11.89 -13.65
C LEU A 100 5.40 -12.26 -12.26
N SER A 101 4.49 -13.23 -12.14
CA SER A 101 3.75 -13.49 -10.89
C SER A 101 4.63 -13.78 -9.67
N GLU A 102 5.88 -14.16 -9.84
CA GLU A 102 6.81 -14.40 -8.74
C GLU A 102 7.78 -13.25 -8.50
N LYS A 103 7.69 -12.18 -9.27
CA LYS A 103 8.61 -11.06 -9.14
C LYS A 103 8.36 -10.30 -7.84
N LYS A 104 9.45 -10.07 -7.09
CA LYS A 104 9.40 -9.52 -5.72
C LYS A 104 9.23 -8.01 -5.63
N PHE A 105 9.50 -7.29 -6.71
CA PHE A 105 9.43 -5.82 -6.76
C PHE A 105 8.53 -5.38 -7.91
N SER A 106 7.96 -4.18 -7.77
CA SER A 106 6.94 -3.67 -8.70
C SER A 106 7.48 -3.22 -10.06
N ASN A 107 8.78 -3.26 -10.28
CA ASN A 107 9.34 -2.89 -11.59
C ASN A 107 10.20 -3.99 -12.19
#